data_e8254b40f47a5b512c34fd2e1837ce30
#
_entry.id   e8254b40f47a5b512c34fd2e1837ce30
#
_cell.length_a   1.000
_cell.length_b   1.000
_cell.length_c   1.000
_cell.angle_alpha   90.00
_cell.angle_beta   90.00
_cell.angle_gamma   90.00
#
_symmetry.space_group_name_H-M   'P 1'
#
loop_
_entity.id
_entity.type
_entity.pdbx_description
1 polymer ?
#
loop_
_entity_poly.entity_id
_entity_poly.type
_entity_poly.pdbx_seq_one_letter_code
_entity_poly.pdbx_strand_id
1 'polypeptide(L)'
;MMLRQIVSILLLCCCPPLVAQEQEWQVDSLPADSSVIKPDSQQVYEVLLRMLDRWNAHDIDGYLEVYLKSPELLVVVDSEQFNGWQQLHDSYINGYPDRVAMGFIQPKRIQVKLLKPDLALALTWWSVSFPSSKQEMMGNSTMNLQKFDDGWKIVASHTSVGGM
;
A
#
# COMPACT_ATOMS: atom_id res chain seq x y z
N MET A 1 58.13 31.25 -41.87
CA MET A 1 56.67 30.95 -41.90
C MET A 1 56.35 29.98 -40.77
N MET A 2 55.84 30.50 -39.65
CA MET A 2 55.62 29.74 -38.40
C MET A 2 54.19 29.14 -38.37
N LEU A 3 54.15 27.81 -38.26
CA LEU A 3 52.92 27.04 -38.12
C LEU A 3 52.52 27.01 -36.64
N ARG A 4 51.41 27.71 -36.28
CA ARG A 4 50.85 27.67 -34.94
C ARG A 4 50.00 26.40 -34.77
N GLN A 5 50.45 25.49 -33.94
CA GLN A 5 49.63 24.37 -33.46
C GLN A 5 48.65 24.87 -32.41
N ILE A 6 47.37 24.67 -32.66
CA ILE A 6 46.28 24.87 -31.68
C ILE A 6 46.08 23.55 -30.94
N VAL A 7 46.48 23.53 -29.67
CA VAL A 7 46.20 22.40 -28.77
C VAL A 7 44.77 22.59 -28.23
N SER A 8 43.85 21.79 -28.72
CA SER A 8 42.48 21.67 -28.14
C SER A 8 42.55 20.80 -26.90
N ILE A 9 42.39 21.42 -25.74
CA ILE A 9 42.20 20.69 -24.48
C ILE A 9 40.71 20.32 -24.40
N LEU A 10 40.42 19.03 -24.65
CA LEU A 10 39.12 18.43 -24.31
C LEU A 10 39.07 18.18 -22.77
N LEU A 11 38.36 19.04 -22.07
CA LEU A 11 37.95 18.73 -20.69
C LEU A 11 36.89 17.64 -20.76
N LEU A 12 37.27 16.40 -20.47
CA LEU A 12 36.33 15.34 -20.18
C LEU A 12 35.76 15.61 -18.76
N CYS A 13 34.54 16.11 -18.75
CA CYS A 13 33.73 16.19 -17.53
C CYS A 13 33.33 14.78 -17.13
N CYS A 14 34.14 14.12 -16.27
CA CYS A 14 33.78 12.88 -15.61
C CYS A 14 32.71 13.18 -14.50
N CYS A 15 31.45 13.25 -14.88
CA CYS A 15 30.38 13.07 -13.91
C CYS A 15 30.30 11.57 -13.58
N PRO A 16 30.47 11.17 -12.30
CA PRO A 16 30.18 9.80 -11.91
C PRO A 16 28.67 9.55 -12.10
N PRO A 17 28.26 8.35 -12.56
CA PRO A 17 26.85 8.02 -12.65
C PRO A 17 26.25 8.11 -11.25
N LEU A 18 25.15 8.86 -11.13
CA LEU A 18 24.29 8.82 -9.94
C LEU A 18 23.72 7.41 -9.85
N VAL A 19 24.38 6.54 -9.10
CA VAL A 19 23.81 5.26 -8.70
C VAL A 19 22.68 5.63 -7.74
N ALA A 20 21.44 5.57 -8.23
CA ALA A 20 20.27 5.60 -7.38
C ALA A 20 20.42 4.43 -6.41
N GLN A 21 20.76 4.71 -5.16
CA GLN A 21 20.65 3.74 -4.09
C GLN A 21 19.16 3.41 -3.96
N GLU A 22 18.77 2.29 -4.55
CA GLU A 22 17.51 1.63 -4.20
C GLU A 22 17.62 1.26 -2.72
N GLN A 23 17.11 2.13 -1.87
CA GLN A 23 16.93 1.84 -0.46
C GLN A 23 15.81 0.81 -0.38
N GLU A 24 16.19 -0.45 -0.45
CA GLU A 24 15.34 -1.60 -0.20
C GLU A 24 14.86 -1.51 1.25
N TRP A 25 13.59 -1.13 1.43
CA TRP A 25 12.95 -1.07 2.73
C TRP A 25 12.58 -2.49 3.15
N GLN A 26 13.57 -3.24 3.62
CA GLN A 26 13.35 -4.51 4.28
C GLN A 26 12.80 -4.23 5.67
N VAL A 27 11.62 -4.79 5.95
CA VAL A 27 11.19 -4.97 7.34
C VAL A 27 11.99 -6.16 7.86
N ASP A 28 13.06 -5.88 8.62
CA ASP A 28 13.81 -6.91 9.32
C ASP A 28 12.84 -7.73 10.18
N SER A 29 12.86 -9.04 9.99
CA SER A 29 12.11 -9.98 10.82
C SER A 29 12.61 -9.88 12.27
N LEU A 30 11.86 -9.13 13.10
CA LEU A 30 12.17 -8.98 14.51
C LEU A 30 11.75 -10.22 15.31
N PRO A 31 12.50 -10.59 16.36
CA PRO A 31 12.18 -11.73 17.21
C PRO A 31 10.84 -11.53 17.93
N ALA A 32 10.09 -12.61 18.08
CA ALA A 32 8.77 -12.66 18.70
C ALA A 32 8.83 -12.55 20.25
N ASP A 33 9.40 -11.47 20.77
CA ASP A 33 9.29 -11.13 22.20
C ASP A 33 8.18 -10.08 22.38
N SER A 34 7.10 -10.49 23.04
CA SER A 34 5.87 -9.71 23.24
C SER A 34 6.02 -8.52 24.21
N SER A 35 7.22 -8.24 24.71
CA SER A 35 7.50 -7.09 25.59
C SER A 35 8.14 -5.89 24.87
N VAL A 36 8.51 -6.03 23.58
CA VAL A 36 9.14 -4.97 22.81
C VAL A 36 8.05 -4.11 22.15
N ILE A 37 8.06 -2.81 22.44
CA ILE A 37 7.22 -1.84 21.71
C ILE A 37 7.60 -1.91 20.23
N LYS A 38 6.70 -2.46 19.41
CA LYS A 38 6.92 -2.58 17.96
C LYS A 38 7.05 -1.20 17.32
N PRO A 39 7.99 -0.99 16.40
CA PRO A 39 8.05 0.23 15.61
C PRO A 39 6.72 0.54 14.94
N ASP A 40 6.36 1.80 14.81
CA ASP A 40 5.07 2.20 14.22
C ASP A 40 4.87 1.69 12.79
N SER A 41 5.95 1.61 11.99
CA SER A 41 5.91 1.00 10.65
C SER A 41 5.51 -0.48 10.69
N GLN A 42 5.99 -1.22 11.68
CA GLN A 42 5.61 -2.62 11.90
C GLN A 42 4.15 -2.75 12.33
N GLN A 43 3.67 -1.84 13.19
CA GLN A 43 2.25 -1.82 13.59
C GLN A 43 1.34 -1.58 12.39
N VAL A 44 1.69 -0.62 11.51
CA VAL A 44 0.95 -0.36 10.26
C VAL A 44 0.96 -1.60 9.36
N TYR A 45 2.11 -2.24 9.16
CA TYR A 45 2.22 -3.46 8.37
C TYR A 45 1.30 -4.57 8.88
N GLU A 46 1.25 -4.79 10.20
CA GLU A 46 0.39 -5.80 10.82
C GLU A 46 -1.10 -5.46 10.72
N VAL A 47 -1.46 -4.17 10.78
CA VAL A 47 -2.84 -3.71 10.52
C VAL A 47 -3.27 -4.11 9.11
N LEU A 48 -2.41 -3.88 8.11
CA LEU A 48 -2.71 -4.24 6.72
C LEU A 48 -2.80 -5.75 6.51
N LEU A 49 -1.93 -6.54 7.14
CA LEU A 49 -2.05 -8.00 7.07
C LEU A 49 -3.36 -8.50 7.67
N ARG A 50 -3.74 -8.01 8.86
CA ARG A 50 -5.04 -8.37 9.48
C ARG A 50 -6.22 -7.98 8.58
N MET A 51 -6.17 -6.84 7.92
CA MET A 51 -7.19 -6.44 6.95
C MET A 51 -7.35 -7.49 5.84
N LEU A 52 -6.25 -7.95 5.24
CA LEU A 52 -6.28 -8.97 4.20
C LEU A 52 -6.74 -10.34 4.73
N ASP A 53 -6.38 -10.70 5.96
CA ASP A 53 -6.87 -11.92 6.61
C ASP A 53 -8.40 -11.87 6.81
N ARG A 54 -8.95 -10.71 7.18
CA ARG A 54 -10.41 -10.52 7.30
C ARG A 54 -11.11 -10.66 5.96
N TRP A 55 -10.54 -10.09 4.90
CA TRP A 55 -11.03 -10.33 3.54
C TRP A 55 -11.10 -11.82 3.22
N ASN A 56 -10.02 -12.56 3.44
CA ASN A 56 -9.94 -13.99 3.18
C ASN A 56 -10.84 -14.83 4.07
N ALA A 57 -11.17 -14.33 5.27
CA ALA A 57 -12.19 -14.90 6.14
C ALA A 57 -13.62 -14.56 5.68
N HIS A 58 -13.79 -13.68 4.68
CA HIS A 58 -15.07 -13.13 4.20
C HIS A 58 -15.82 -12.35 5.28
N ASP A 59 -15.06 -11.67 6.11
CA ASP A 59 -15.51 -10.79 7.17
C ASP A 59 -15.36 -9.34 6.68
N ILE A 60 -16.39 -8.84 5.97
CA ILE A 60 -16.39 -7.48 5.41
C ILE A 60 -16.31 -6.44 6.52
N ASP A 61 -17.03 -6.63 7.61
CA ASP A 61 -16.99 -5.69 8.74
C ASP A 61 -15.60 -5.62 9.34
N GLY A 62 -14.96 -6.77 9.59
CA GLY A 62 -13.58 -6.84 10.05
C GLY A 62 -12.56 -6.27 9.05
N TYR A 63 -12.78 -6.47 7.75
CA TYR A 63 -11.97 -5.84 6.70
C TYR A 63 -12.05 -4.32 6.76
N LEU A 64 -13.25 -3.76 6.94
CA LEU A 64 -13.50 -2.33 6.98
C LEU A 64 -13.21 -1.69 8.36
N GLU A 65 -12.93 -2.49 9.41
CA GLU A 65 -12.61 -1.99 10.75
C GLU A 65 -11.33 -1.15 10.77
N VAL A 66 -10.41 -1.41 9.84
CA VAL A 66 -9.15 -0.64 9.74
C VAL A 66 -9.34 0.73 9.09
N TYR A 67 -10.48 0.99 8.46
CA TYR A 67 -10.82 2.30 7.92
C TYR A 67 -11.41 3.20 9.01
N LEU A 68 -11.11 4.49 8.92
CA LEU A 68 -11.68 5.49 9.82
C LEU A 68 -13.20 5.52 9.69
N LYS A 69 -13.94 5.21 10.75
CA LYS A 69 -15.42 5.31 10.79
C LYS A 69 -15.85 6.77 10.92
N SER A 70 -15.69 7.53 9.83
CA SER A 70 -15.97 8.97 9.76
C SER A 70 -16.60 9.34 8.41
N PRO A 71 -17.41 10.38 8.34
CA PRO A 71 -17.83 10.97 7.09
C PRO A 71 -16.68 11.60 6.30
N GLU A 72 -15.51 11.83 6.92
CA GLU A 72 -14.34 12.42 6.29
C GLU A 72 -13.44 11.38 5.59
N LEU A 73 -13.73 10.09 5.75
CA LEU A 73 -13.01 9.03 5.02
C LEU A 73 -13.15 9.23 3.51
N LEU A 74 -12.03 9.18 2.79
CA LEU A 74 -12.02 9.26 1.33
C LEU A 74 -11.40 8.00 0.74
N VAL A 75 -12.18 7.28 -0.05
CA VAL A 75 -11.71 6.08 -0.77
C VAL A 75 -12.02 6.21 -2.26
N VAL A 76 -11.05 5.86 -3.08
CA VAL A 76 -11.21 5.76 -4.53
C VAL A 76 -10.83 4.36 -4.97
N VAL A 77 -11.67 3.74 -5.78
CA VAL A 77 -11.39 2.46 -6.43
C VAL A 77 -11.57 2.67 -7.94
N ASP A 78 -10.49 2.61 -8.68
CA ASP A 78 -10.42 3.01 -10.09
C ASP A 78 -10.96 4.43 -10.32
N SER A 79 -12.15 4.57 -10.86
CA SER A 79 -12.83 5.86 -11.08
C SER A 79 -13.97 6.14 -10.10
N GLU A 80 -14.29 5.19 -9.22
CA GLU A 80 -15.39 5.33 -8.26
C GLU A 80 -14.88 5.92 -6.96
N GLN A 81 -15.56 6.96 -6.46
CA GLN A 81 -15.22 7.65 -5.22
C GLN A 81 -16.29 7.40 -4.16
N PHE A 82 -15.84 7.04 -2.96
CA PHE A 82 -16.66 6.87 -1.77
C PHE A 82 -16.31 7.94 -0.75
N ASN A 83 -17.32 8.71 -0.32
CA ASN A 83 -17.20 9.75 0.68
C ASN A 83 -17.83 9.29 1.99
N GLY A 84 -16.98 9.05 2.99
CA GLY A 84 -17.37 8.56 4.29
C GLY A 84 -17.48 7.03 4.37
N TRP A 85 -17.32 6.55 5.60
CA TRP A 85 -17.26 5.12 5.90
C TRP A 85 -18.57 4.38 5.55
N GLN A 86 -19.73 5.01 5.77
CA GLN A 86 -21.01 4.36 5.53
C GLN A 86 -21.22 4.04 4.04
N GLN A 87 -20.87 4.98 3.15
CA GLN A 87 -20.99 4.75 1.71
C GLN A 87 -20.07 3.62 1.25
N LEU A 88 -18.85 3.58 1.77
CA LEU A 88 -17.90 2.50 1.49
C LEU A 88 -18.45 1.15 1.97
N HIS A 89 -18.92 1.08 3.22
CA HIS A 89 -19.48 -0.13 3.82
C HIS A 89 -20.66 -0.68 3.01
N ASP A 90 -21.63 0.17 2.68
CA ASP A 90 -22.82 -0.25 1.94
C ASP A 90 -22.48 -0.75 0.53
N SER A 91 -21.48 -0.13 -0.12
CA SER A 91 -20.96 -0.58 -1.41
C SER A 91 -20.33 -1.98 -1.31
N TYR A 92 -19.53 -2.24 -0.26
CA TYR A 92 -18.91 -3.56 -0.07
C TYR A 92 -19.93 -4.65 0.26
N ILE A 93 -20.90 -4.38 1.14
CA ILE A 93 -21.97 -5.35 1.45
C ILE A 93 -22.79 -5.69 0.21
N ASN A 94 -23.10 -4.70 -0.62
CA ASN A 94 -23.85 -4.93 -1.85
C ASN A 94 -23.02 -5.55 -2.98
N GLY A 95 -21.74 -5.19 -3.08
CA GLY A 95 -20.82 -5.68 -4.13
C GLY A 95 -20.32 -7.09 -3.90
N TYR A 96 -20.24 -7.53 -2.63
CA TYR A 96 -19.68 -8.82 -2.23
C TYR A 96 -20.69 -9.64 -1.41
N PRO A 97 -21.78 -10.13 -2.03
CA PRO A 97 -22.86 -10.81 -1.32
C PRO A 97 -22.44 -12.18 -0.74
N ASP A 98 -21.36 -12.74 -1.23
CA ASP A 98 -20.88 -14.06 -0.81
C ASP A 98 -19.36 -14.23 -1.00
N ARG A 99 -18.86 -15.39 -0.56
CA ARG A 99 -17.44 -15.77 -0.66
C ARG A 99 -16.94 -15.87 -2.11
N VAL A 100 -17.79 -16.23 -3.04
CA VAL A 100 -17.41 -16.42 -4.44
C VAL A 100 -17.13 -15.06 -5.08
N ALA A 101 -17.95 -14.06 -4.76
CA ALA A 101 -17.77 -12.69 -5.24
C ALA A 101 -16.50 -12.03 -4.69
N MET A 102 -16.10 -12.33 -3.45
CA MET A 102 -14.88 -11.74 -2.85
C MET A 102 -13.59 -12.31 -3.42
N GLY A 103 -13.55 -13.59 -3.78
CA GLY A 103 -12.30 -14.28 -4.13
C GLY A 103 -11.33 -14.38 -2.95
N PHE A 104 -10.08 -14.75 -3.23
CA PHE A 104 -9.01 -14.88 -2.24
C PHE A 104 -7.87 -13.90 -2.56
N ILE A 105 -7.61 -12.96 -1.67
CA ILE A 105 -6.56 -11.94 -1.85
C ILE A 105 -5.22 -12.42 -1.30
N GLN A 106 -4.15 -12.14 -2.06
CA GLN A 106 -2.77 -12.38 -1.65
C GLN A 106 -1.96 -11.10 -1.78
N PRO A 107 -1.28 -10.64 -0.72
CA PRO A 107 -0.30 -9.58 -0.85
C PRO A 107 0.90 -10.08 -1.65
N LYS A 108 1.32 -9.33 -2.65
CA LYS A 108 2.57 -9.55 -3.39
C LYS A 108 3.71 -8.70 -2.82
N ARG A 109 3.38 -7.50 -2.36
CA ARG A 109 4.32 -6.56 -1.75
C ARG A 109 3.57 -5.57 -0.88
N ILE A 110 4.12 -5.24 0.28
CA ILE A 110 3.65 -4.16 1.15
C ILE A 110 4.86 -3.30 1.52
N GLN A 111 4.74 -2.00 1.31
CA GLN A 111 5.73 -1.00 1.71
C GLN A 111 5.07 0.00 2.63
N VAL A 112 5.71 0.31 3.75
CA VAL A 112 5.24 1.29 4.72
C VAL A 112 6.31 2.35 4.91
N LYS A 113 5.91 3.62 4.84
CA LYS A 113 6.77 4.77 5.12
C LYS A 113 6.09 5.65 6.15
N LEU A 114 6.73 5.85 7.30
CA LEU A 114 6.29 6.86 8.25
C LEU A 114 6.63 8.25 7.69
N LEU A 115 5.64 9.10 7.57
CA LEU A 115 5.78 10.50 7.16
C LEU A 115 5.92 11.42 8.38
N LYS A 116 5.26 11.03 9.49
CA LYS A 116 5.32 11.66 10.82
C LYS A 116 5.10 10.55 11.87
N PRO A 117 5.30 10.84 13.16
CA PRO A 117 5.04 9.85 14.22
C PRO A 117 3.62 9.27 14.24
N ASP A 118 2.65 10.02 13.71
CA ASP A 118 1.23 9.70 13.68
C ASP A 118 0.65 9.56 12.25
N LEU A 119 1.51 9.64 11.22
CA LEU A 119 1.09 9.57 9.82
C LEU A 119 1.97 8.63 9.02
N ALA A 120 1.36 7.66 8.34
CA ALA A 120 2.03 6.72 7.47
C ALA A 120 1.43 6.70 6.07
N LEU A 121 2.29 6.40 5.09
CA LEU A 121 1.93 6.04 3.74
C LEU A 121 2.22 4.55 3.55
N ALA A 122 1.25 3.80 3.05
CA ALA A 122 1.42 2.41 2.65
C ALA A 122 1.13 2.23 1.16
N LEU A 123 1.96 1.43 0.51
CA LEU A 123 1.77 0.95 -0.85
C LEU A 123 1.65 -0.57 -0.80
N THR A 124 0.60 -1.10 -1.40
CA THR A 124 0.36 -2.54 -1.47
C THR A 124 0.17 -2.98 -2.91
N TRP A 125 0.78 -4.11 -3.28
CA TRP A 125 0.50 -4.84 -4.52
C TRP A 125 -0.13 -6.16 -4.12
N TRP A 126 -1.19 -6.52 -4.79
CA TRP A 126 -1.97 -7.70 -4.44
C TRP A 126 -2.52 -8.40 -5.68
N SER A 127 -2.90 -9.65 -5.52
CA SER A 127 -3.74 -10.36 -6.48
C SER A 127 -4.96 -10.95 -5.77
N VAL A 128 -6.06 -11.05 -6.49
CA VAL A 128 -7.27 -11.77 -6.06
C VAL A 128 -7.50 -12.91 -7.02
N SER A 129 -7.55 -14.11 -6.50
CA SER A 129 -7.90 -15.31 -7.27
C SER A 129 -9.37 -15.68 -7.06
N PHE A 130 -10.03 -16.07 -8.15
CA PHE A 130 -11.42 -16.51 -8.15
C PHE A 130 -11.48 -17.99 -8.55
N PRO A 131 -11.51 -18.92 -7.58
CA PRO A 131 -11.42 -20.37 -7.86
C PRO A 131 -12.52 -20.88 -8.81
N SER A 132 -13.71 -20.26 -8.76
CA SER A 132 -14.86 -20.63 -9.60
C SER A 132 -14.65 -20.32 -11.09
N SER A 133 -13.96 -19.25 -11.43
CA SER A 133 -13.71 -18.80 -12.81
C SER A 133 -12.30 -19.08 -13.31
N LYS A 134 -11.37 -19.47 -12.41
CA LYS A 134 -9.92 -19.56 -12.65
C LYS A 134 -9.30 -18.23 -13.11
N GLN A 135 -9.94 -17.13 -12.79
CA GLN A 135 -9.44 -15.78 -13.06
C GLN A 135 -8.58 -15.29 -11.91
N GLU A 136 -7.61 -14.46 -12.24
CA GLU A 136 -6.81 -13.71 -11.28
C GLU A 136 -6.85 -12.22 -11.67
N MET A 137 -7.12 -11.39 -10.70
CA MET A 137 -7.11 -9.93 -10.84
C MET A 137 -5.94 -9.40 -10.02
N MET A 138 -5.19 -8.44 -10.55
CA MET A 138 -4.09 -7.78 -9.85
C MET A 138 -4.39 -6.30 -9.66
N GLY A 139 -3.82 -5.74 -8.62
CA GLY A 139 -3.95 -4.31 -8.36
C GLY A 139 -2.91 -3.80 -7.38
N ASN A 140 -2.99 -2.52 -7.17
CA ASN A 140 -2.22 -1.84 -6.14
C ASN A 140 -3.07 -0.81 -5.42
N SER A 141 -2.72 -0.56 -4.17
CA SER A 141 -3.41 0.44 -3.36
C SER A 141 -2.39 1.35 -2.69
N THR A 142 -2.69 2.64 -2.70
CA THR A 142 -1.99 3.66 -1.92
C THR A 142 -2.91 4.03 -0.76
N MET A 143 -2.41 3.96 0.46
CA MET A 143 -3.19 4.20 1.67
C MET A 143 -2.48 5.21 2.56
N ASN A 144 -3.21 6.21 3.05
CA ASN A 144 -2.75 7.09 4.11
C ASN A 144 -3.36 6.61 5.42
N LEU A 145 -2.50 6.35 6.40
CA LEU A 145 -2.93 5.91 7.73
C LEU A 145 -2.54 6.94 8.77
N GLN A 146 -3.46 7.19 9.69
CA GLN A 146 -3.25 8.04 10.86
C GLN A 146 -3.35 7.20 12.12
N LYS A 147 -2.52 7.54 13.12
CA LYS A 147 -2.53 6.90 14.44
C LYS A 147 -3.53 7.62 15.34
N PHE A 148 -4.43 6.84 15.91
CA PHE A 148 -5.40 7.26 16.92
C PHE A 148 -5.15 6.51 18.24
N ASP A 149 -5.88 6.81 19.29
CA ASP A 149 -5.75 6.13 20.59
C ASP A 149 -6.05 4.63 20.49
N ASP A 150 -6.94 4.24 19.58
CA ASP A 150 -7.33 2.84 19.30
C ASP A 150 -6.50 2.17 18.19
N GLY A 151 -5.45 2.83 17.72
CA GLY A 151 -4.50 2.31 16.74
C GLY A 151 -4.49 3.04 15.40
N TRP A 152 -3.84 2.40 14.41
CA TRP A 152 -3.71 2.96 13.07
C TRP A 152 -4.98 2.72 12.25
N LYS A 153 -5.49 3.79 11.60
CA LYS A 153 -6.66 3.74 10.72
C LYS A 153 -6.34 4.32 9.35
N ILE A 154 -6.90 3.72 8.30
CA ILE A 154 -6.85 4.28 6.93
C ILE A 154 -7.80 5.48 6.89
N VAL A 155 -7.27 6.66 6.58
CA VAL A 155 -8.03 7.91 6.47
C VAL A 155 -8.32 8.28 5.01
N ALA A 156 -7.49 7.81 4.09
CA ALA A 156 -7.72 7.92 2.66
C ALA A 156 -7.03 6.76 1.92
N SER A 157 -7.61 6.30 0.83
CA SER A 157 -6.97 5.31 -0.04
C SER A 157 -7.37 5.49 -1.50
N HIS A 158 -6.45 5.06 -2.38
CA HIS A 158 -6.72 4.88 -3.80
C HIS A 158 -6.26 3.48 -4.22
N THR A 159 -7.14 2.75 -4.86
CA THR A 159 -6.91 1.43 -5.42
C THR A 159 -7.06 1.47 -6.92
N SER A 160 -6.07 0.96 -7.64
CA SER A 160 -6.13 0.72 -9.08
C SER A 160 -6.16 -0.78 -9.32
N VAL A 161 -7.14 -1.23 -10.09
CA VAL A 161 -7.26 -2.62 -10.51
C VAL A 161 -6.67 -2.73 -11.91
N GLY A 162 -5.65 -3.58 -12.06
CA GLY A 162 -5.08 -3.88 -13.37
C GLY A 162 -5.98 -4.84 -14.14
N GLY A 163 -6.06 -4.64 -15.46
CA GLY A 163 -6.78 -5.58 -16.32
C GLY A 163 -6.17 -6.98 -16.25
N MET A 164 -7.00 -7.96 -16.46
CA MET A 164 -6.63 -9.37 -16.66
C MET A 164 -5.81 -9.52 -17.95
#